data_6975ab13cba219f7876e684ac380d59f
#
_entry.id   6975ab13cba219f7876e684ac380d59f
#
_cell.length_a   1.000
_cell.length_b   1.000
_cell.length_c   1.000
_cell.angle_alpha   90.00
_cell.angle_beta   90.00
_cell.angle_gamma   90.00
#
_symmetry.space_group_name_H-M   'P 1'
#
loop_
_entity.id
_entity.type
_entity.pdbx_description
1 polymer ?
#
loop_
_entity_poly.entity_id
_entity_poly.type
_entity_poly.pdbx_seq_one_letter_code
_entity_poly.pdbx_strand_id
1 'polypeptide(L)'
;SISEEGAFATALVSTIFSPPRTLSLCNAGHPMPVIRRANIGRWERCDTGLSETPMRNMPIGIFNAADYRSGKLVLSPGDMVLSYTDSLSESQKENGELISPQGVCDLLQDIDVTQPELIVPALLNRIRGLNAANLSSDDTTVMLLKANGTGVRFIENFKAPFRLLRGLFNRTAK
;
A
#
# COMPACT_ATOMS: atom_id res chain seq x y z
N SER A 1 2.81 27.20 9.34
CA SER A 1 3.12 25.77 9.19
C SER A 1 1.98 24.95 9.76
N ILE A 2 1.71 23.80 9.18
CA ILE A 2 0.62 22.89 9.65
C ILE A 2 0.84 22.45 11.11
N SER A 3 2.08 22.47 11.60
CA SER A 3 2.47 22.03 12.92
C SER A 3 2.06 22.96 14.08
N GLU A 4 1.58 24.19 13.82
CA GLU A 4 1.19 25.12 14.89
C GLU A 4 -0.09 24.71 15.61
N GLU A 5 -0.91 23.85 15.00
CA GLU A 5 -2.15 23.33 15.58
C GLU A 5 -2.06 21.84 16.01
N GLY A 6 -0.87 21.22 15.93
CA GLY A 6 -0.67 19.81 16.29
C GLY A 6 -1.28 18.82 15.30
N ALA A 7 -1.73 19.26 14.13
CA ALA A 7 -2.27 18.38 13.10
C ALA A 7 -1.14 17.60 12.41
N PHE A 8 -1.33 16.30 12.19
CA PHE A 8 -0.45 15.46 11.41
C PHE A 8 -1.26 14.57 10.46
N ALA A 9 -0.60 14.04 9.45
CA ALA A 9 -1.19 13.09 8.52
C ALA A 9 -0.24 11.92 8.26
N THR A 10 -0.79 10.74 8.04
CA THR A 10 -0.06 9.60 7.52
C THR A 10 -0.25 9.50 6.02
N ALA A 11 0.76 9.03 5.30
CA ALA A 11 0.66 8.83 3.86
C ALA A 11 1.48 7.63 3.41
N LEU A 12 0.94 6.89 2.45
CA LEU A 12 1.66 5.89 1.68
C LEU A 12 1.64 6.28 0.20
N VAL A 13 2.79 6.66 -0.33
CA VAL A 13 2.94 6.99 -1.75
C VAL A 13 3.57 5.81 -2.46
N SER A 14 2.89 5.29 -3.47
CA SER A 14 3.38 4.18 -4.27
C SER A 14 3.43 4.52 -5.74
N THR A 15 4.47 4.06 -6.43
CA THR A 15 4.58 4.14 -7.88
C THR A 15 4.97 2.78 -8.45
N ILE A 16 4.31 2.40 -9.55
CA ILE A 16 4.64 1.17 -10.27
C ILE A 16 5.25 1.56 -11.60
N PHE A 17 6.44 1.05 -11.84
CA PHE A 17 7.14 1.20 -13.11
C PHE A 17 7.15 -0.13 -13.86
N SER A 18 6.55 -0.13 -15.04
CA SER A 18 6.48 -1.29 -15.92
C SER A 18 7.24 -1.01 -17.21
N PRO A 19 8.10 -1.85 -17.66
CA PRO A 19 8.99 -2.83 -17.11
C PRO A 19 10.16 -2.19 -16.36
N PRO A 20 10.67 -2.68 -15.24
CA PRO A 20 10.76 -4.08 -14.83
C PRO A 20 9.80 -4.49 -13.69
N ARG A 21 8.58 -3.94 -13.61
CA ARG A 21 7.61 -4.20 -12.52
C ARG A 21 8.16 -3.83 -11.14
N THR A 22 8.80 -2.67 -11.06
CA THR A 22 9.30 -2.15 -9.80
C THR A 22 8.21 -1.34 -9.12
N LEU A 23 7.85 -1.73 -7.91
CA LEU A 23 7.03 -0.97 -6.99
C LEU A 23 7.96 -0.15 -6.09
N SER A 24 7.86 1.16 -6.14
CA SER A 24 8.50 2.06 -5.17
C SER A 24 7.46 2.47 -4.14
N LEU A 25 7.83 2.40 -2.86
CA LEU A 25 7.01 2.78 -1.72
C LEU A 25 7.73 3.83 -0.89
N CYS A 26 7.05 4.93 -0.59
CA CYS A 26 7.44 5.91 0.41
C CYS A 26 6.34 5.96 1.46
N ASN A 27 6.68 5.60 2.70
CA ASN A 27 5.74 5.55 3.81
C ASN A 27 6.03 6.70 4.79
N ALA A 28 5.03 7.49 5.08
CA ALA A 28 5.06 8.58 6.05
C ALA A 28 4.15 8.25 7.23
N GLY A 29 4.57 7.34 8.11
CA GLY A 29 3.84 6.94 9.31
C GLY A 29 2.55 6.15 9.07
N HIS A 30 2.30 5.70 7.86
CA HIS A 30 1.12 4.89 7.50
C HIS A 30 1.36 3.41 7.84
N PRO A 31 0.32 2.59 8.10
CA PRO A 31 0.49 1.16 8.26
C PRO A 31 1.27 0.54 7.09
N MET A 32 2.27 -0.29 7.42
CA MET A 32 3.10 -0.92 6.39
C MET A 32 2.26 -1.90 5.57
N PRO A 33 2.29 -1.82 4.23
CA PRO A 33 1.62 -2.79 3.38
C PRO A 33 2.06 -4.22 3.65
N VAL A 34 1.23 -5.17 3.30
CA VAL A 34 1.57 -6.59 3.31
C VAL A 34 1.73 -7.10 1.88
N ILE A 35 2.64 -8.03 1.69
CA ILE A 35 2.95 -8.62 0.40
C ILE A 35 2.75 -10.15 0.45
N ARG A 36 2.22 -10.70 -0.61
CA ARG A 36 2.21 -12.14 -0.88
C ARG A 36 3.04 -12.42 -2.11
N ARG A 37 4.15 -13.09 -1.93
CA ARG A 37 4.97 -13.57 -3.04
C ARG A 37 4.36 -14.84 -3.63
N ALA A 38 4.16 -14.85 -4.94
CA ALA A 38 3.52 -15.98 -5.64
C ALA A 38 4.30 -17.31 -5.44
N ASN A 39 5.64 -17.23 -5.40
CA ASN A 39 6.51 -18.39 -5.21
C ASN A 39 6.60 -18.88 -3.75
N ILE A 40 6.31 -18.02 -2.76
CA ILE A 40 6.34 -18.38 -1.33
C ILE A 40 4.94 -18.81 -0.89
N GLY A 41 3.90 -18.19 -1.43
CA GLY A 41 2.51 -18.54 -1.19
C GLY A 41 1.94 -18.02 0.12
N ARG A 42 2.63 -17.15 0.86
CA ARG A 42 2.14 -16.57 2.12
C ARG A 42 2.23 -15.05 2.13
N TRP A 43 1.41 -14.44 3.00
CA TRP A 43 1.44 -13.02 3.27
C TRP A 43 2.48 -12.68 4.34
N GLU A 44 3.19 -11.59 4.14
CA GLU A 44 4.19 -11.07 5.05
C GLU A 44 4.20 -9.54 5.00
N ARG A 45 4.76 -8.89 6.01
CA ARG A 45 4.96 -7.44 5.97
C ARG A 45 5.90 -7.07 4.83
N CYS A 46 5.58 -5.99 4.15
CA CYS A 46 6.36 -5.52 3.01
C CYS A 46 7.69 -4.92 3.50
N ASP A 47 8.75 -5.71 3.50
CA ASP A 47 10.09 -5.21 3.79
C ASP A 47 10.67 -4.54 2.55
N THR A 48 10.88 -3.22 2.63
CA THR A 48 11.51 -2.42 1.57
C THR A 48 13.02 -2.27 1.75
N GLY A 49 13.60 -2.89 2.78
CA GLY A 49 15.02 -2.77 3.12
C GLY A 49 15.41 -1.38 3.67
N LEU A 50 14.44 -0.53 3.96
CA LEU A 50 14.67 0.76 4.61
C LEU A 50 14.66 0.57 6.12
N SER A 51 15.82 0.75 6.75
CA SER A 51 15.92 0.80 8.22
C SER A 51 15.11 1.99 8.75
N GLU A 52 14.19 1.71 9.66
CA GLU A 52 13.44 2.75 10.38
C GLU A 52 14.38 3.41 11.39
N THR A 53 14.84 4.62 11.09
CA THR A 53 15.47 5.48 12.11
C THR A 53 14.41 6.42 12.69
N PRO A 54 14.54 6.87 13.96
CA PRO A 54 13.49 7.65 14.64
C PRO A 54 13.02 8.93 13.93
N MET A 55 13.80 9.47 13.00
CA MET A 55 13.45 10.69 12.26
C MET A 55 13.12 10.43 10.78
N ARG A 56 13.13 9.17 10.35
CA ARG A 56 12.87 8.84 8.95
C ARG A 56 11.44 8.34 8.78
N ASN A 57 10.78 8.80 7.73
CA ASN A 57 9.44 8.36 7.38
C ASN A 57 8.37 8.59 8.48
N MET A 58 8.55 9.64 9.28
CA MET A 58 7.58 10.07 10.26
C MET A 58 6.29 10.58 9.59
N PRO A 59 5.14 10.60 10.29
CA PRO A 59 3.94 11.26 9.79
C PRO A 59 4.21 12.70 9.37
N ILE A 60 3.52 13.15 8.34
CA ILE A 60 3.65 14.51 7.78
C ILE A 60 3.11 15.51 8.80
N GLY A 61 3.87 16.56 9.07
CA GLY A 61 3.47 17.65 9.97
C GLY A 61 4.03 17.55 11.39
N ILE A 62 4.68 16.41 11.78
CA ILE A 62 5.28 16.27 13.11
C ILE A 62 6.61 17.04 13.19
N PHE A 63 7.46 16.96 12.15
CA PHE A 63 8.75 17.64 12.08
C PHE A 63 8.95 18.37 10.76
N ASN A 64 9.50 19.60 10.83
CA ASN A 64 9.79 20.41 9.64
C ASN A 64 10.92 19.84 8.76
N ALA A 65 11.76 18.96 9.29
CA ALA A 65 12.94 18.38 8.62
C ALA A 65 12.85 16.85 8.50
N ALA A 66 11.66 16.30 8.30
CA ALA A 66 11.51 14.86 8.11
C ALA A 66 12.16 14.40 6.79
N ASP A 67 12.98 13.34 6.86
CA ASP A 67 13.60 12.72 5.68
C ASP A 67 12.69 11.58 5.17
N TYR A 68 12.12 11.76 3.99
CA TYR A 68 11.26 10.76 3.34
C TYR A 68 12.04 10.00 2.27
N ARG A 69 12.21 8.71 2.46
CA ARG A 69 12.88 7.83 1.50
C ARG A 69 11.96 6.75 0.99
N SER A 70 12.12 6.42 -0.27
CA SER A 70 11.39 5.33 -0.91
C SER A 70 12.23 4.07 -0.98
N GLY A 71 11.62 2.95 -0.60
CA GLY A 71 12.14 1.61 -0.89
C GLY A 71 11.61 1.10 -2.22
N LYS A 72 12.26 0.07 -2.76
CA LYS A 72 11.89 -0.53 -4.04
C LYS A 72 11.76 -2.04 -3.92
N LEU A 73 10.72 -2.56 -4.55
CA LEU A 73 10.45 -3.99 -4.66
C LEU A 73 10.24 -4.35 -6.12
N VAL A 74 10.88 -5.40 -6.59
CA VAL A 74 10.55 -6.00 -7.87
C VAL A 74 9.44 -7.02 -7.66
N LEU A 75 8.35 -6.89 -8.42
CA LEU A 75 7.21 -7.80 -8.36
C LEU A 75 7.28 -8.83 -9.48
N SER A 76 7.08 -10.08 -9.12
CA SER A 76 6.88 -11.18 -10.06
C SER A 76 5.40 -11.29 -10.45
N PRO A 77 5.06 -11.85 -11.63
CA PRO A 77 3.68 -12.15 -11.96
C PRO A 77 3.01 -13.01 -10.87
N GLY A 78 1.84 -12.61 -10.42
CA GLY A 78 1.11 -13.26 -9.35
C GLY A 78 1.41 -12.73 -7.95
N ASP A 79 2.45 -11.92 -7.75
CA ASP A 79 2.67 -11.22 -6.48
C ASP A 79 1.50 -10.26 -6.20
N MET A 80 1.13 -10.12 -4.94
CA MET A 80 0.07 -9.23 -4.48
C MET A 80 0.57 -8.33 -3.37
N VAL A 81 0.16 -7.06 -3.39
CA VAL A 81 0.44 -6.09 -2.32
C VAL A 81 -0.88 -5.51 -1.85
N LEU A 82 -1.13 -5.57 -0.55
CA LEU A 82 -2.32 -5.03 0.08
C LEU A 82 -1.91 -3.88 1.00
N SER A 83 -2.48 -2.71 0.75
CA SER A 83 -2.34 -1.50 1.55
C SER A 83 -3.67 -1.22 2.24
N TYR A 84 -3.64 -0.69 3.46
CA TYR A 84 -4.83 -0.48 4.28
C TYR A 84 -4.64 0.66 5.28
N THR A 85 -5.73 1.31 5.68
CA THR A 85 -5.74 2.30 6.76
C THR A 85 -5.67 1.61 8.13
N ASP A 86 -5.26 2.33 9.15
CA ASP A 86 -5.07 1.85 10.54
C ASP A 86 -6.32 1.20 11.13
N SER A 87 -7.52 1.56 10.65
CA SER A 87 -8.79 0.92 11.04
C SER A 87 -8.77 -0.61 11.04
N LEU A 88 -7.94 -1.26 10.17
CA LEU A 88 -7.81 -2.72 10.18
C LEU A 88 -6.94 -3.21 11.33
N SER A 89 -5.77 -2.58 11.53
CA SER A 89 -4.81 -3.00 12.56
C SER A 89 -5.24 -2.59 13.97
N GLU A 90 -6.04 -1.54 14.10
CA GLU A 90 -6.62 -1.05 15.35
C GLU A 90 -7.96 -1.69 15.70
N SER A 91 -8.54 -2.47 14.80
CA SER A 91 -9.67 -3.35 15.10
C SER A 91 -9.32 -4.34 16.21
N GLN A 92 -10.33 -4.77 16.98
CA GLN A 92 -10.15 -5.62 18.16
C GLN A 92 -10.41 -7.10 17.86
N LYS A 93 -9.64 -7.95 18.50
CA LYS A 93 -9.91 -9.38 18.62
C LYS A 93 -11.03 -9.63 19.64
N GLU A 94 -11.52 -10.87 19.73
CA GLU A 94 -12.54 -11.27 20.72
C GLU A 94 -12.13 -10.98 22.18
N ASN A 95 -10.84 -11.03 22.50
CA ASN A 95 -10.29 -10.75 23.83
C ASN A 95 -10.04 -9.26 24.10
N GLY A 96 -10.41 -8.37 23.16
CA GLY A 96 -10.21 -6.91 23.26
C GLY A 96 -8.82 -6.40 22.88
N GLU A 97 -7.87 -7.28 22.54
CA GLU A 97 -6.56 -6.85 22.02
C GLU A 97 -6.69 -6.36 20.59
N LEU A 98 -5.83 -5.43 20.18
CA LEU A 98 -5.76 -4.97 18.80
C LEU A 98 -5.29 -6.11 17.88
N ILE A 99 -5.82 -6.12 16.66
CA ILE A 99 -5.40 -7.07 15.62
C ILE A 99 -3.90 -6.89 15.33
N SER A 100 -3.42 -5.67 15.29
CA SER A 100 -2.06 -5.28 14.92
C SER A 100 -1.71 -5.54 13.43
N PRO A 101 -0.64 -4.95 12.89
CA PRO A 101 -0.19 -5.24 11.52
C PRO A 101 0.16 -6.72 11.28
N GLN A 102 0.67 -7.41 12.30
CA GLN A 102 0.93 -8.85 12.19
C GLN A 102 -0.37 -9.65 12.11
N GLY A 103 -1.36 -9.31 12.92
CA GLY A 103 -2.67 -9.97 12.88
C GLY A 103 -3.40 -9.78 11.54
N VAL A 104 -3.21 -8.64 10.86
CA VAL A 104 -3.71 -8.48 9.48
C VAL A 104 -3.05 -9.50 8.53
N CYS A 105 -1.73 -9.71 8.64
CA CYS A 105 -1.04 -10.76 7.89
C CYS A 105 -1.62 -12.16 8.21
N ASP A 106 -1.82 -12.44 9.48
CA ASP A 106 -2.31 -13.76 9.95
C ASP A 106 -3.73 -14.02 9.43
N LEU A 107 -4.62 -13.02 9.47
CA LEU A 107 -5.97 -13.12 8.92
C LEU A 107 -5.99 -13.37 7.41
N LEU A 108 -5.00 -12.90 6.67
CA LEU A 108 -4.89 -13.09 5.24
C LEU A 108 -4.38 -14.50 4.84
N GLN A 109 -3.68 -15.22 5.73
CA GLN A 109 -3.04 -16.49 5.37
C GLN A 109 -4.02 -17.54 4.83
N ASP A 110 -5.20 -17.63 5.45
CA ASP A 110 -6.20 -18.62 5.10
C ASP A 110 -7.27 -18.14 4.11
N ILE A 111 -7.07 -16.96 3.51
CA ILE A 111 -7.97 -16.45 2.47
C ILE A 111 -7.58 -17.07 1.12
N ASP A 112 -8.57 -17.60 0.41
CA ASP A 112 -8.37 -18.07 -0.96
C ASP A 112 -7.96 -16.90 -1.86
N VAL A 113 -6.84 -17.06 -2.54
CA VAL A 113 -6.25 -16.04 -3.42
C VAL A 113 -6.47 -16.32 -4.90
N THR A 114 -7.22 -17.36 -5.24
CA THR A 114 -7.54 -17.72 -6.64
C THR A 114 -8.41 -16.65 -7.29
N GLN A 115 -9.27 -16.01 -6.51
CA GLN A 115 -10.15 -14.91 -6.91
C GLN A 115 -9.75 -13.62 -6.17
N PRO A 116 -8.84 -12.81 -6.73
CA PRO A 116 -8.27 -11.63 -6.04
C PRO A 116 -9.34 -10.61 -5.60
N GLU A 117 -10.43 -10.49 -6.35
CA GLU A 117 -11.56 -9.62 -6.07
C GLU A 117 -12.30 -9.99 -4.78
N LEU A 118 -12.20 -11.22 -4.31
CA LEU A 118 -12.82 -11.68 -3.07
C LEU A 118 -11.93 -11.54 -1.83
N ILE A 119 -10.62 -11.27 -2.00
CA ILE A 119 -9.68 -11.19 -0.86
C ILE A 119 -10.06 -10.07 0.10
N VAL A 120 -10.29 -8.86 -0.41
CA VAL A 120 -10.65 -7.71 0.43
C VAL A 120 -11.99 -7.91 1.14
N PRO A 121 -13.08 -8.30 0.46
CA PRO A 121 -14.33 -8.63 1.14
C PRO A 121 -14.18 -9.72 2.22
N ALA A 122 -13.41 -10.78 1.94
CA ALA A 122 -13.19 -11.86 2.91
C ALA A 122 -12.43 -11.38 4.15
N LEU A 123 -11.38 -10.55 3.97
CA LEU A 123 -10.62 -9.95 5.07
C LEU A 123 -11.52 -9.08 5.95
N LEU A 124 -12.30 -8.17 5.35
CA LEU A 124 -13.20 -7.29 6.09
C LEU A 124 -14.27 -8.07 6.85
N ASN A 125 -14.81 -9.15 6.27
CA ASN A 125 -15.77 -10.02 6.94
C ASN A 125 -15.14 -10.77 8.14
N ARG A 126 -13.88 -11.23 8.02
CA ARG A 126 -13.15 -11.85 9.14
C ARG A 126 -12.95 -10.86 10.28
N ILE A 127 -12.55 -9.62 9.99
CA ILE A 127 -12.35 -8.58 11.00
C ILE A 127 -13.67 -8.25 11.72
N ARG A 128 -14.79 -8.12 10.99
CA ARG A 128 -16.12 -7.92 11.58
C ARG A 128 -16.57 -9.11 12.41
N GLY A 129 -16.17 -10.34 12.02
CA GLY A 129 -16.47 -11.54 12.76
C GLY A 129 -15.78 -11.63 14.12
N LEU A 130 -14.63 -10.99 14.30
CA LEU A 130 -13.91 -10.96 15.59
C LEU A 130 -14.59 -10.04 16.61
N ASN A 131 -15.16 -8.92 16.15
CA ASN A 131 -15.92 -8.00 16.98
C ASN A 131 -16.88 -7.21 16.08
N ALA A 132 -18.15 -7.19 16.39
CA ALA A 132 -19.18 -6.54 15.58
C ALA A 132 -18.99 -5.01 15.47
N ALA A 133 -18.29 -4.37 16.42
CA ALA A 133 -17.98 -2.94 16.39
C ALA A 133 -16.80 -2.60 15.47
N ASN A 134 -16.03 -3.58 15.03
CA ASN A 134 -14.89 -3.34 14.13
C ASN A 134 -15.32 -2.68 12.82
N LEU A 135 -14.48 -1.78 12.31
CA LEU A 135 -14.67 -1.07 11.05
C LEU A 135 -15.94 -0.16 11.02
N SER A 136 -16.47 0.20 12.17
CA SER A 136 -17.66 1.08 12.26
C SER A 136 -17.33 2.48 12.79
N SER A 137 -16.18 2.66 13.43
CA SER A 137 -15.78 3.91 14.12
C SER A 137 -14.88 4.81 13.30
N ASP A 138 -14.27 4.31 12.23
CA ASP A 138 -13.31 5.03 11.42
C ASP A 138 -13.40 4.64 9.93
N ASP A 139 -12.91 5.52 9.05
CA ASP A 139 -12.90 5.32 7.61
C ASP A 139 -11.96 4.18 7.23
N THR A 140 -12.49 3.20 6.51
CA THR A 140 -11.75 2.02 6.10
C THR A 140 -11.42 2.06 4.61
N THR A 141 -10.14 2.12 4.28
CA THR A 141 -9.67 1.99 2.91
C THR A 141 -8.75 0.79 2.79
N VAL A 142 -9.02 -0.07 1.83
CA VAL A 142 -8.16 -1.23 1.50
C VAL A 142 -7.95 -1.29 -0.01
N MET A 143 -6.71 -1.39 -0.43
CA MET A 143 -6.33 -1.52 -1.82
C MET A 143 -5.49 -2.77 -2.03
N LEU A 144 -5.93 -3.63 -2.94
CA LEU A 144 -5.18 -4.81 -3.38
C LEU A 144 -4.62 -4.56 -4.79
N LEU A 145 -3.31 -4.71 -4.92
CA LEU A 145 -2.59 -4.70 -6.19
C LEU A 145 -2.12 -6.12 -6.48
N LYS A 146 -2.41 -6.63 -7.69
CA LYS A 146 -1.88 -7.90 -8.19
C LYS A 146 -0.99 -7.63 -9.41
N ALA A 147 0.25 -8.09 -9.36
CA ALA A 147 1.14 -8.05 -10.50
C ALA A 147 0.66 -9.05 -11.56
N ASN A 148 0.19 -8.55 -12.70
CA ASN A 148 -0.20 -9.39 -13.82
C ASN A 148 1.02 -9.71 -14.72
N GLY A 149 0.91 -10.75 -15.55
CA GLY A 149 1.95 -11.15 -16.49
C GLY A 149 2.02 -10.28 -17.75
N THR A 150 1.09 -9.32 -17.92
CA THR A 150 1.05 -8.47 -19.10
C THR A 150 2.14 -7.41 -19.00
N GLY A 151 3.22 -7.58 -19.76
CA GLY A 151 4.20 -6.51 -20.00
C GLY A 151 3.57 -5.45 -20.91
N VAL A 152 3.81 -4.17 -20.58
CA VAL A 152 3.55 -3.10 -21.57
C VAL A 152 4.41 -3.39 -22.79
N ARG A 153 3.81 -3.48 -23.99
CA ARG A 153 4.58 -3.68 -25.22
C ARG A 153 5.63 -2.59 -25.31
N PHE A 154 6.87 -2.97 -25.59
CA PHE A 154 8.04 -2.06 -25.68
C PHE A 154 7.75 -0.83 -26.55
N ILE A 155 6.91 -0.98 -27.56
CA ILE A 155 6.44 0.07 -28.50
C ILE A 155 5.59 1.15 -27.79
N GLU A 156 4.83 0.84 -26.75
CA GLU A 156 4.01 1.80 -26.02
C GLU A 156 4.87 2.74 -25.16
N ASN A 157 5.95 2.23 -24.59
CA ASN A 157 6.90 3.03 -23.83
C ASN A 157 7.71 3.99 -24.72
N PHE A 158 8.00 3.60 -25.97
CA PHE A 158 8.64 4.47 -26.94
C PHE A 158 7.73 5.64 -27.39
N LYS A 159 6.41 5.45 -27.33
CA LYS A 159 5.44 6.50 -27.72
C LYS A 159 5.11 7.47 -26.57
N ALA A 160 5.43 7.13 -25.33
CA ALA A 160 5.13 7.97 -24.16
C ALA A 160 5.76 9.39 -24.23
N PRO A 161 7.05 9.58 -24.57
CA PRO A 161 7.62 10.91 -24.71
C PRO A 161 7.00 11.70 -25.87
N PHE A 162 6.59 11.06 -26.96
CA PHE A 162 5.92 11.75 -28.07
C PHE A 162 4.48 12.16 -27.74
N ARG A 163 3.77 11.41 -26.88
CA ARG A 163 2.46 11.81 -26.37
C ARG A 163 2.55 13.03 -25.45
N LEU A 164 3.58 13.08 -24.58
CA LEU A 164 3.84 14.23 -23.71
C LEU A 164 4.18 15.48 -24.51
N LEU A 165 5.06 15.37 -25.50
CA LEU A 165 5.42 16.49 -26.40
C LEU A 165 4.21 16.99 -27.18
N ARG A 166 3.37 16.09 -27.72
CA ARG A 166 2.15 16.46 -28.43
C ARG A 166 1.12 17.18 -27.55
N GLY A 167 1.05 16.81 -26.26
CA GLY A 167 0.20 17.49 -25.27
C GLY A 167 0.68 18.89 -24.91
N LEU A 168 1.99 19.14 -24.93
CA LEU A 168 2.59 20.46 -24.70
C LEU A 168 2.35 21.40 -25.89
N PHE A 169 2.49 20.92 -27.13
CA PHE A 169 2.28 21.73 -28.33
C PHE A 169 0.81 22.09 -28.58
N ASN A 170 -0.14 21.28 -28.13
CA ASN A 170 -1.58 21.60 -28.25
C ASN A 170 -2.08 22.59 -27.17
N ARG A 171 -1.29 22.95 -26.16
CA ARG A 171 -1.65 23.95 -25.14
C ARG A 171 -1.21 25.38 -25.51
N THR A 172 -0.35 25.54 -26.51
CA THR A 172 0.13 26.86 -26.96
C THR A 172 -0.65 27.44 -28.15
N ALA A 173 -1.74 26.77 -28.58
CA ALA A 173 -2.59 27.19 -29.70
C ALA A 173 -4.02 27.55 -29.22
N LYS A 174 -4.11 28.30 -28.11
CA LYS A 174 -5.34 29.03 -27.71
C LYS A 174 -4.95 30.38 -27.14
#